data_067f8c599400a43a60d0215aa1e452cd
#
_entry.id   067f8c599400a43a60d0215aa1e452cd
#
_cell.length_a   1.000
_cell.length_b   1.000
_cell.length_c   1.000
_cell.angle_alpha   90.00
_cell.angle_beta   90.00
_cell.angle_gamma   90.00
#
_symmetry.space_group_name_H-M   'P 1'
#
loop_
_entity.id
_entity.type
_entity.pdbx_description
1 polymer ?
#
loop_
_entity_poly.entity_id
_entity_poly.type
_entity_poly.pdbx_seq_one_letter_code
_entity_poly.pdbx_strand_id
1 'polypeptide(L)'
;SFKNSLPQGLVSGDNIINLFNSLAVGYADSLSFGELPVPFICVATDMLSGEAATLDKGEFTKALRASMAIPVLFDPIKMNKTLYTDGGLTCNFPAEQCRAMGADYIMGVSMSPGLEDNPENLSSILSQIKQLKEIITDKDVEQYHEHCDIFIRPDLKGVGMLSFDAESVARVTQSGYEAASAQAAQFEALKKLILPHPADSTPQTSKPKK
;
A
#
# COMPACT_ATOMS: atom_id res chain seq x y z
N SER A 1 -28.76 28.72 1.66
CA SER A 1 -27.33 28.53 1.54
C SER A 1 -27.02 27.02 1.45
N PHE A 2 -26.70 26.53 0.28
CA PHE A 2 -26.44 25.10 -0.04
C PHE A 2 -25.10 24.56 0.50
N LYS A 3 -24.48 25.24 1.43
CA LYS A 3 -23.06 24.98 1.84
C LYS A 3 -22.82 23.75 2.70
N ASN A 4 -23.83 23.03 3.20
CA ASN A 4 -23.60 21.95 4.18
C ASN A 4 -24.52 20.73 4.04
N SER A 5 -24.95 20.34 2.83
CA SER A 5 -25.94 19.28 2.69
C SER A 5 -25.45 17.94 2.11
N LEU A 6 -24.20 17.88 1.63
CA LEU A 6 -23.63 16.61 1.17
C LEU A 6 -22.53 16.18 2.11
N PRO A 7 -22.53 14.91 2.57
CA PRO A 7 -21.42 14.34 3.33
C PRO A 7 -20.16 14.34 2.46
N GLN A 8 -18.98 14.46 3.09
CA GLN A 8 -17.69 14.44 2.38
C GLN A 8 -17.35 13.03 1.89
N GLY A 9 -17.91 11.99 2.54
CA GLY A 9 -17.84 10.58 2.17
C GLY A 9 -19.08 9.84 2.64
N LEU A 10 -19.26 8.59 2.21
CA LEU A 10 -20.34 7.72 2.66
C LEU A 10 -20.13 7.21 4.10
N VAL A 11 -18.85 7.12 4.52
CA VAL A 11 -18.43 6.60 5.83
C VAL A 11 -17.34 7.51 6.41
N SER A 12 -17.49 7.95 7.67
CA SER A 12 -16.45 8.76 8.37
C SER A 12 -15.14 7.96 8.58
N GLY A 13 -15.25 6.66 8.78
CA GLY A 13 -14.11 5.78 9.04
C GLY A 13 -13.63 5.79 10.50
N ASP A 14 -14.40 6.33 11.44
CA ASP A 14 -14.03 6.38 12.87
C ASP A 14 -13.79 4.98 13.45
N ASN A 15 -14.59 3.99 13.06
CA ASN A 15 -14.38 2.61 13.48
C ASN A 15 -13.03 2.04 13.04
N ILE A 16 -12.54 2.46 11.88
CA ILE A 16 -11.22 2.06 11.37
C ILE A 16 -10.11 2.72 12.18
N ILE A 17 -10.26 4.01 12.51
CA ILE A 17 -9.31 4.71 13.40
C ILE A 17 -9.27 4.00 14.76
N ASN A 18 -10.41 3.64 15.33
CA ASN A 18 -10.50 2.93 16.61
C ASN A 18 -9.81 1.56 16.52
N LEU A 19 -9.99 0.83 15.42
CA LEU A 19 -9.28 -0.43 15.18
C LEU A 19 -7.77 -0.20 15.11
N PHE A 20 -7.30 0.76 14.34
CA PHE A 20 -5.87 1.07 14.22
C PHE A 20 -5.29 1.49 15.57
N ASN A 21 -6.00 2.32 16.35
CA ASN A 21 -5.58 2.69 17.70
C ASN A 21 -5.44 1.48 18.61
N SER A 22 -6.32 0.49 18.50
CA SER A 22 -6.27 -0.74 19.30
C SER A 22 -5.08 -1.65 18.91
N LEU A 23 -4.66 -1.62 17.64
CA LEU A 23 -3.54 -2.40 17.12
C LEU A 23 -2.19 -1.70 17.34
N ALA A 24 -2.18 -0.38 17.33
CA ALA A 24 -0.98 0.45 17.48
C ALA A 24 -0.73 0.91 18.93
N VAL A 25 -1.23 0.19 19.91
CA VAL A 25 -1.03 0.50 21.34
C VAL A 25 0.47 0.55 21.67
N GLY A 26 0.90 1.68 22.24
CA GLY A 26 2.30 1.91 22.61
C GLY A 26 3.12 2.71 21.61
N TYR A 27 2.59 3.05 20.46
CA TYR A 27 3.22 3.99 19.52
C TYR A 27 2.73 5.42 19.80
N ALA A 28 3.69 6.32 20.05
CA ALA A 28 3.38 7.73 20.35
C ALA A 28 2.96 8.48 19.08
N ASP A 29 2.11 9.49 19.23
CA ASP A 29 1.56 10.32 18.15
C ASP A 29 2.60 11.17 17.39
N SER A 30 3.86 11.17 17.84
CA SER A 30 4.96 11.96 17.25
C SER A 30 6.13 11.11 16.79
N LEU A 31 5.95 9.80 16.65
CA LEU A 31 7.01 8.88 16.25
C LEU A 31 7.40 9.09 14.78
N SER A 32 8.71 8.99 14.50
CA SER A 32 9.17 8.72 13.14
C SER A 32 8.88 7.26 12.81
N PHE A 33 8.20 7.00 11.69
CA PHE A 33 7.85 5.63 11.29
C PHE A 33 9.09 4.82 10.85
N GLY A 34 10.21 5.51 10.58
CA GLY A 34 11.52 4.88 10.37
C GLY A 34 12.10 4.22 11.63
N GLU A 35 11.62 4.63 12.84
CA GLU A 35 12.04 4.07 14.13
C GLU A 35 11.19 2.87 14.57
N LEU A 36 10.19 2.49 13.79
CA LEU A 36 9.43 1.27 14.03
C LEU A 36 10.34 0.03 13.88
N PRO A 37 10.03 -1.10 14.52
CA PRO A 37 10.79 -2.36 14.39
C PRO A 37 11.00 -2.79 12.93
N VAL A 38 10.04 -2.47 12.06
CA VAL A 38 10.17 -2.49 10.60
C VAL A 38 9.89 -1.07 10.14
N PRO A 39 10.85 -0.37 9.53
CA PRO A 39 10.65 0.97 8.99
C PRO A 39 9.45 1.01 8.05
N PHE A 40 8.61 2.02 8.19
CA PHE A 40 7.34 2.11 7.49
C PHE A 40 7.11 3.51 6.91
N ILE A 41 6.48 3.56 5.77
CA ILE A 41 5.83 4.75 5.21
C ILE A 41 4.47 4.37 4.64
N CYS A 42 3.60 5.35 4.51
CA CYS A 42 2.45 5.25 3.63
C CYS A 42 2.33 6.50 2.77
N VAL A 43 1.59 6.39 1.67
CA VAL A 43 1.37 7.51 0.75
C VAL A 43 -0.07 7.96 0.84
N ALA A 44 -0.28 9.27 0.82
CA ALA A 44 -1.59 9.89 0.68
C ALA A 44 -1.53 10.95 -0.42
N THR A 45 -2.66 11.31 -0.98
CA THR A 45 -2.76 12.43 -1.94
C THR A 45 -3.11 13.70 -1.19
N ASP A 46 -2.28 14.74 -1.30
CA ASP A 46 -2.60 16.08 -0.84
C ASP A 46 -3.63 16.70 -1.79
N MET A 47 -4.84 16.93 -1.30
CA MET A 47 -5.94 17.46 -2.13
C MET A 47 -5.76 18.96 -2.48
N LEU A 48 -4.83 19.68 -1.85
CA LEU A 48 -4.59 21.09 -2.13
C LEU A 48 -3.55 21.28 -3.22
N SER A 49 -2.51 20.46 -3.24
CA SER A 49 -1.46 20.50 -4.27
C SER A 49 -1.71 19.53 -5.42
N GLY A 50 -2.45 18.45 -5.19
CA GLY A 50 -2.60 17.33 -6.13
C GLY A 50 -1.39 16.40 -6.17
N GLU A 51 -0.46 16.54 -5.24
CA GLU A 51 0.79 15.78 -5.19
C GLU A 51 0.71 14.58 -4.23
N ALA A 52 1.56 13.58 -4.48
CA ALA A 52 1.77 12.49 -3.55
C ALA A 52 2.51 12.98 -2.29
N ALA A 53 1.97 12.65 -1.13
CA ALA A 53 2.60 12.95 0.15
C ALA A 53 3.06 11.65 0.81
N THR A 54 4.35 11.48 0.98
CA THR A 54 4.93 10.38 1.78
C THR A 54 4.78 10.72 3.25
N LEU A 55 4.01 9.92 3.97
CA LEU A 55 3.77 10.06 5.40
C LEU A 55 4.72 9.12 6.15
N ASP A 56 5.70 9.69 6.82
CA ASP A 56 6.81 8.99 7.49
C ASP A 56 6.89 9.28 9.00
N LYS A 57 6.01 10.12 9.52
CA LYS A 57 5.97 10.56 10.92
C LYS A 57 4.62 11.15 11.33
N GLY A 58 4.45 11.36 12.64
CA GLY A 58 3.27 12.00 13.24
C GLY A 58 2.27 10.98 13.75
N GLU A 59 0.98 11.28 13.68
CA GLU A 59 -0.08 10.40 14.16
C GLU A 59 -0.23 9.19 13.24
N PHE A 60 0.35 8.05 13.63
CA PHE A 60 0.43 6.83 12.81
C PHE A 60 -0.93 6.36 12.30
N THR A 61 -1.92 6.32 13.17
CA THR A 61 -3.27 5.85 12.81
C THR A 61 -4.00 6.79 11.86
N LYS A 62 -3.76 8.10 11.98
CA LYS A 62 -4.27 9.08 11.01
C LYS A 62 -3.56 8.98 9.65
N ALA A 63 -2.25 8.73 9.65
CA ALA A 63 -1.51 8.51 8.41
C ALA A 63 -2.05 7.29 7.65
N LEU A 64 -2.26 6.17 8.34
CA LEU A 64 -2.89 4.97 7.77
C LEU A 64 -4.29 5.27 7.23
N ARG A 65 -5.11 5.99 8.02
CA ARG A 65 -6.47 6.34 7.62
C ARG A 65 -6.51 7.30 6.43
N ALA A 66 -5.54 8.22 6.32
CA ALA A 66 -5.41 9.12 5.17
C ALA A 66 -5.05 8.35 3.91
N SER A 67 -4.07 7.43 4.00
CA SER A 67 -3.62 6.61 2.88
C SER A 67 -4.72 5.74 2.26
N MET A 68 -5.75 5.38 3.03
CA MET A 68 -6.90 4.58 2.59
C MET A 68 -8.19 5.37 2.41
N ALA A 69 -8.13 6.69 2.40
CA ALA A 69 -9.29 7.57 2.29
C ALA A 69 -9.83 7.63 0.86
N ILE A 70 -10.37 6.52 0.36
CA ILE A 70 -10.91 6.40 -1.00
C ILE A 70 -12.00 7.45 -1.20
N PRO A 71 -11.86 8.34 -2.22
CA PRO A 71 -12.85 9.37 -2.50
C PRO A 71 -14.26 8.80 -2.67
N VAL A 72 -15.25 9.55 -2.23
CA VAL A 72 -16.68 9.19 -2.19
C VAL A 72 -17.00 8.15 -1.11
N LEU A 73 -16.14 7.15 -0.90
CA LEU A 73 -16.38 6.12 0.11
C LEU A 73 -16.09 6.63 1.52
N PHE A 74 -14.93 7.25 1.72
CA PHE A 74 -14.49 7.74 3.00
C PHE A 74 -14.30 9.26 3.02
N ASP A 75 -14.54 9.85 4.19
CA ASP A 75 -14.17 11.24 4.42
C ASP A 75 -12.64 11.41 4.30
N PRO A 76 -12.16 12.47 3.64
CA PRO A 76 -10.74 12.79 3.62
C PRO A 76 -10.25 13.20 5.02
N ILE A 77 -8.97 13.01 5.28
CA ILE A 77 -8.36 13.25 6.59
C ILE A 77 -7.65 14.60 6.62
N LYS A 78 -8.05 15.45 7.55
CA LYS A 78 -7.36 16.71 7.79
C LYS A 78 -6.20 16.48 8.78
N MET A 79 -4.98 16.74 8.31
CA MET A 79 -3.77 16.78 9.14
C MET A 79 -3.05 18.10 8.93
N ASN A 80 -2.71 18.76 10.03
CA ASN A 80 -2.14 20.11 10.01
C ASN A 80 -3.08 21.10 9.25
N LYS A 81 -2.62 21.66 8.14
CA LYS A 81 -3.41 22.58 7.29
C LYS A 81 -3.82 21.96 5.96
N THR A 82 -3.54 20.68 5.77
CA THR A 82 -3.74 19.93 4.52
C THR A 82 -4.89 18.93 4.67
N LEU A 83 -5.53 18.63 3.56
CA LEU A 83 -6.58 17.64 3.44
C LEU A 83 -6.07 16.49 2.58
N TYR A 84 -6.05 15.27 3.15
CA TYR A 84 -5.50 14.08 2.50
C TYR A 84 -6.58 13.10 2.10
N THR A 85 -6.40 12.49 0.94
CA THR A 85 -7.19 11.37 0.46
C THR A 85 -6.29 10.20 0.05
N ASP A 86 -6.88 9.11 -0.44
CA ASP A 86 -6.19 7.87 -0.84
C ASP A 86 -4.94 8.13 -1.70
N GLY A 87 -3.83 7.54 -1.30
CA GLY A 87 -2.55 7.69 -1.98
C GLY A 87 -2.55 7.10 -3.39
N GLY A 88 -3.41 6.13 -3.65
CA GLY A 88 -3.53 5.48 -4.95
C GLY A 88 -3.98 6.40 -6.10
N LEU A 89 -4.37 7.64 -5.82
CA LEU A 89 -4.66 8.63 -6.86
C LEU A 89 -3.39 9.25 -7.47
N THR A 90 -2.30 9.31 -6.71
CA THR A 90 -1.05 9.97 -7.13
C THR A 90 0.17 9.06 -7.09
N CYS A 91 0.17 8.03 -6.25
CA CYS A 91 1.23 7.03 -6.16
C CYS A 91 0.67 5.75 -5.53
N ASN A 92 0.15 4.84 -6.36
CA ASN A 92 -0.42 3.56 -5.91
C ASN A 92 0.63 2.47 -5.72
N PHE A 93 1.81 2.64 -6.32
CA PHE A 93 2.89 1.66 -6.27
C PHE A 93 4.22 2.35 -5.87
N PRO A 94 4.48 2.57 -4.56
CA PRO A 94 5.55 3.41 -4.05
C PRO A 94 6.92 2.71 -4.03
N ALA A 95 7.35 2.09 -5.14
CA ALA A 95 8.64 1.41 -5.27
C ALA A 95 9.82 2.38 -5.11
N GLU A 96 9.71 3.60 -5.66
CA GLU A 96 10.75 4.63 -5.52
C GLU A 96 10.89 5.11 -4.08
N GLN A 97 9.77 5.29 -3.37
CA GLN A 97 9.78 5.66 -1.96
C GLN A 97 10.42 4.56 -1.10
N CYS A 98 10.15 3.29 -1.43
CA CYS A 98 10.80 2.15 -0.77
C CYS A 98 12.31 2.16 -1.01
N ARG A 99 12.76 2.44 -2.23
CA ARG A 99 14.19 2.59 -2.57
C ARG A 99 14.82 3.77 -1.81
N ALA A 100 14.12 4.89 -1.70
CA ALA A 100 14.57 6.07 -0.95
C ALA A 100 14.70 5.82 0.56
N MET A 101 13.96 4.84 1.11
CA MET A 101 14.15 4.37 2.50
C MET A 101 15.42 3.54 2.70
N GLY A 102 16.17 3.22 1.64
CA GLY A 102 17.39 2.43 1.70
C GLY A 102 17.21 0.94 1.42
N ALA A 103 16.10 0.53 0.80
CA ALA A 103 15.91 -0.86 0.41
C ALA A 103 16.90 -1.26 -0.71
N ASP A 104 17.73 -2.28 -0.47
CA ASP A 104 18.62 -2.86 -1.47
C ASP A 104 17.83 -3.71 -2.48
N TYR A 105 16.79 -4.37 -2.00
CA TYR A 105 15.89 -5.19 -2.81
C TYR A 105 14.43 -4.83 -2.53
N ILE A 106 13.62 -4.84 -3.58
CA ILE A 106 12.20 -4.46 -3.51
C ILE A 106 11.35 -5.63 -3.98
N MET A 107 10.42 -6.02 -3.13
CA MET A 107 9.33 -6.92 -3.48
C MET A 107 8.03 -6.10 -3.58
N GLY A 108 7.50 -5.99 -4.79
CA GLY A 108 6.26 -5.27 -5.06
C GLY A 108 5.08 -6.22 -5.16
N VAL A 109 3.94 -5.82 -4.59
CA VAL A 109 2.66 -6.52 -4.71
C VAL A 109 1.62 -5.55 -5.25
N SER A 110 1.08 -5.83 -6.44
CA SER A 110 0.00 -5.03 -7.00
C SER A 110 -1.35 -5.66 -6.66
N MET A 111 -2.24 -4.85 -6.07
CA MET A 111 -3.62 -5.23 -5.78
C MET A 111 -4.62 -4.70 -6.81
N SER A 112 -4.15 -4.22 -7.98
CA SER A 112 -5.04 -3.79 -9.06
C SER A 112 -5.76 -4.98 -9.68
N PRO A 113 -7.10 -4.99 -9.72
CA PRO A 113 -7.87 -6.03 -10.39
C PRO A 113 -7.80 -5.91 -11.92
N GLY A 114 -7.16 -4.86 -12.45
CA GLY A 114 -7.22 -4.47 -13.84
C GLY A 114 -8.50 -3.71 -14.20
N LEU A 115 -8.59 -3.34 -15.47
CA LEU A 115 -9.72 -2.58 -15.97
C LEU A 115 -10.94 -3.49 -16.21
N GLU A 116 -12.15 -2.96 -15.94
CA GLU A 116 -13.39 -3.59 -16.35
C GLU A 116 -13.53 -3.48 -17.87
N ASP A 117 -13.72 -4.60 -18.54
CA ASP A 117 -13.80 -4.71 -20.00
C ASP A 117 -15.24 -4.83 -20.53
N ASN A 118 -16.23 -5.01 -19.63
CA ASN A 118 -17.64 -5.05 -19.99
C ASN A 118 -18.32 -3.69 -19.70
N PRO A 119 -18.75 -2.93 -20.73
CA PRO A 119 -19.38 -1.62 -20.54
C PRO A 119 -20.70 -1.67 -19.74
N GLU A 120 -21.39 -2.79 -19.70
CA GLU A 120 -22.62 -2.96 -18.92
C GLU A 120 -22.36 -2.84 -17.41
N ASN A 121 -21.18 -3.25 -16.96
CA ASN A 121 -20.74 -3.14 -15.57
C ASN A 121 -20.36 -1.70 -15.17
N LEU A 122 -20.25 -0.78 -16.13
CA LEU A 122 -19.94 0.65 -15.92
C LEU A 122 -21.19 1.54 -15.96
N SER A 123 -22.36 0.98 -15.70
CA SER A 123 -23.65 1.68 -15.79
C SER A 123 -23.94 2.64 -14.61
N SER A 124 -23.22 2.53 -13.49
CA SER A 124 -23.40 3.39 -12.31
C SER A 124 -22.29 4.42 -12.18
N ILE A 125 -22.59 5.57 -11.53
CA ILE A 125 -21.59 6.60 -11.22
C ILE A 125 -20.45 5.99 -10.40
N LEU A 126 -20.76 5.14 -9.43
CA LEU A 126 -19.74 4.51 -8.57
C LEU A 126 -18.82 3.56 -9.35
N SER A 127 -19.36 2.76 -10.29
CA SER A 127 -18.57 1.88 -11.14
C SER A 127 -17.66 2.68 -12.09
N GLN A 128 -18.14 3.82 -12.60
CA GLN A 128 -17.33 4.71 -13.44
C GLN A 128 -16.19 5.39 -12.64
N ILE A 129 -16.46 5.85 -11.42
CA ILE A 129 -15.41 6.40 -10.53
C ILE A 129 -14.36 5.34 -10.22
N LYS A 130 -14.78 4.10 -9.93
CA LYS A 130 -13.89 2.97 -9.74
C LYS A 130 -13.00 2.75 -10.97
N GLN A 131 -13.60 2.71 -12.16
CA GLN A 131 -12.87 2.54 -13.42
C GLN A 131 -11.84 3.65 -13.65
N LEU A 132 -12.22 4.91 -13.40
CA LEU A 132 -11.29 6.05 -13.52
C LEU A 132 -10.11 5.93 -12.54
N LYS A 133 -10.37 5.48 -11.31
CA LYS A 133 -9.30 5.19 -10.36
C LYS A 133 -8.37 4.10 -10.89
N GLU A 134 -8.91 2.97 -11.36
CA GLU A 134 -8.10 1.87 -11.90
C GLU A 134 -7.25 2.31 -13.12
N ILE A 135 -7.78 3.16 -14.00
CA ILE A 135 -7.01 3.72 -15.12
C ILE A 135 -5.78 4.50 -14.62
N ILE A 136 -5.92 5.24 -13.52
CA ILE A 136 -4.82 6.01 -12.94
C ILE A 136 -3.82 5.07 -12.26
N THR A 137 -4.31 4.18 -11.41
CA THR A 137 -3.47 3.32 -10.57
C THR A 137 -2.74 2.23 -11.36
N ASP A 138 -3.34 1.72 -12.42
CA ASP A 138 -2.70 0.69 -13.26
C ASP A 138 -1.51 1.26 -14.06
N LYS A 139 -1.60 2.53 -14.49
CA LYS A 139 -0.45 3.22 -15.12
C LYS A 139 0.74 3.34 -14.17
N ASP A 140 0.50 3.63 -12.92
CA ASP A 140 1.53 3.72 -11.89
C ASP A 140 2.23 2.37 -11.70
N VAL A 141 1.47 1.28 -11.62
CA VAL A 141 2.00 -0.08 -11.54
C VAL A 141 2.84 -0.43 -12.78
N GLU A 142 2.34 -0.19 -13.98
CA GLU A 142 3.06 -0.48 -15.23
C GLU A 142 4.35 0.34 -15.38
N GLN A 143 4.38 1.55 -14.81
CA GLN A 143 5.59 2.40 -14.81
C GLN A 143 6.66 1.89 -13.84
N TYR A 144 6.28 1.40 -12.66
CA TYR A 144 7.21 1.15 -11.56
C TYR A 144 7.44 -0.31 -11.22
N HIS A 145 6.73 -1.27 -11.83
CA HIS A 145 6.92 -2.69 -11.54
C HIS A 145 8.34 -3.19 -11.89
N GLU A 146 8.97 -2.62 -12.91
CA GLU A 146 10.34 -2.95 -13.31
C GLU A 146 11.40 -2.53 -12.28
N HIS A 147 11.04 -1.65 -11.32
CA HIS A 147 11.90 -1.27 -10.20
C HIS A 147 11.93 -2.31 -9.07
N CYS A 148 11.14 -3.38 -9.20
CA CYS A 148 11.10 -4.47 -8.23
C CYS A 148 11.98 -5.63 -8.66
N ASP A 149 12.67 -6.22 -7.68
CA ASP A 149 13.42 -7.47 -7.88
C ASP A 149 12.47 -8.68 -7.95
N ILE A 150 11.34 -8.60 -7.26
CA ILE A 150 10.24 -9.55 -7.36
C ILE A 150 8.94 -8.77 -7.47
N PHE A 151 8.14 -9.06 -8.50
CA PHE A 151 6.82 -8.46 -8.69
C PHE A 151 5.72 -9.53 -8.63
N ILE A 152 4.74 -9.32 -7.76
CA ILE A 152 3.62 -10.23 -7.53
C ILE A 152 2.33 -9.52 -7.92
N ARG A 153 1.56 -10.11 -8.83
CA ARG A 153 0.25 -9.60 -9.26
C ARG A 153 -0.78 -10.73 -9.17
N PRO A 154 -1.56 -10.80 -8.07
CA PRO A 154 -2.66 -11.75 -7.93
C PRO A 154 -3.73 -11.50 -8.99
N ASP A 155 -4.43 -12.55 -9.43
CA ASP A 155 -5.65 -12.41 -10.23
C ASP A 155 -6.81 -12.03 -9.30
N LEU A 156 -7.22 -10.78 -9.38
CA LEU A 156 -8.33 -10.20 -8.62
C LEU A 156 -9.55 -9.91 -9.50
N LYS A 157 -9.58 -10.39 -10.75
CA LYS A 157 -10.66 -10.16 -11.69
C LYS A 157 -12.00 -10.61 -11.09
N GLY A 158 -12.98 -9.71 -11.10
CA GLY A 158 -14.33 -9.98 -10.57
C GLY A 158 -14.47 -9.94 -9.05
N VAL A 159 -13.40 -9.59 -8.31
CA VAL A 159 -13.50 -9.32 -6.87
C VAL A 159 -13.66 -7.81 -6.65
N GLY A 160 -14.77 -7.43 -6.02
CA GLY A 160 -15.04 -6.03 -5.68
C GLY A 160 -14.19 -5.58 -4.49
N MET A 161 -13.80 -4.30 -4.46
CA MET A 161 -13.08 -3.69 -3.35
C MET A 161 -13.78 -3.82 -1.98
N LEU A 162 -15.10 -3.97 -1.98
CA LEU A 162 -15.95 -4.13 -0.79
C LEU A 162 -16.46 -5.57 -0.60
N SER A 163 -15.88 -6.55 -1.31
CA SER A 163 -16.24 -7.95 -1.19
C SER A 163 -15.52 -8.58 0.00
N PHE A 164 -16.14 -8.50 1.18
CA PHE A 164 -15.61 -9.05 2.44
C PHE A 164 -16.32 -10.33 2.90
N ASP A 165 -17.10 -10.96 2.02
CA ASP A 165 -17.69 -12.27 2.28
C ASP A 165 -16.59 -13.36 2.29
N ALA A 166 -16.89 -14.47 2.96
CA ALA A 166 -15.91 -15.55 3.18
C ALA A 166 -15.37 -16.16 1.87
N GLU A 167 -16.20 -16.23 0.84
CA GLU A 167 -15.82 -16.79 -0.47
C GLU A 167 -14.86 -15.85 -1.18
N SER A 168 -15.17 -14.54 -1.24
CA SER A 168 -14.31 -13.52 -1.82
C SER A 168 -12.95 -13.46 -1.11
N VAL A 169 -12.94 -13.48 0.23
CA VAL A 169 -11.71 -13.49 1.03
C VAL A 169 -10.87 -14.74 0.75
N ALA A 170 -11.48 -15.92 0.71
CA ALA A 170 -10.78 -17.17 0.40
C ALA A 170 -10.17 -17.13 -1.01
N ARG A 171 -10.92 -16.65 -1.99
CA ARG A 171 -10.45 -16.51 -3.37
C ARG A 171 -9.27 -15.56 -3.51
N VAL A 172 -9.33 -14.38 -2.90
CA VAL A 172 -8.23 -13.40 -2.92
C VAL A 172 -6.99 -13.98 -2.25
N THR A 173 -7.16 -14.65 -1.11
CA THR A 173 -6.06 -15.29 -0.38
C THR A 173 -5.38 -16.36 -1.24
N GLN A 174 -6.17 -17.22 -1.89
CA GLN A 174 -5.66 -18.26 -2.77
C GLN A 174 -4.93 -17.68 -3.98
N SER A 175 -5.50 -16.66 -4.64
CA SER A 175 -4.87 -15.97 -5.76
C SER A 175 -3.52 -15.35 -5.37
N GLY A 176 -3.45 -14.71 -4.20
CA GLY A 176 -2.20 -14.15 -3.68
C GLY A 176 -1.14 -15.22 -3.45
N TYR A 177 -1.54 -16.34 -2.86
CA TYR A 177 -0.64 -17.49 -2.63
C TYR A 177 -0.10 -18.07 -3.95
N GLU A 178 -0.96 -18.27 -4.94
CA GLU A 178 -0.58 -18.79 -6.27
C GLU A 178 0.36 -17.84 -7.00
N ALA A 179 0.05 -16.54 -7.01
CA ALA A 179 0.89 -15.52 -7.64
C ALA A 179 2.28 -15.44 -6.98
N ALA A 180 2.36 -15.51 -5.65
CA ALA A 180 3.63 -15.53 -4.93
C ALA A 180 4.39 -16.85 -5.20
N SER A 181 3.70 -18.00 -5.19
CA SER A 181 4.32 -19.31 -5.45
C SER A 181 4.89 -19.41 -6.86
N ALA A 182 4.29 -18.75 -7.84
CA ALA A 182 4.81 -18.67 -9.21
C ALA A 182 6.18 -17.98 -9.28
N GLN A 183 6.53 -17.15 -8.29
CA GLN A 183 7.82 -16.45 -8.19
C GLN A 183 8.87 -17.23 -7.35
N ALA A 184 8.62 -18.50 -6.99
CA ALA A 184 9.48 -19.27 -6.09
C ALA A 184 10.96 -19.29 -6.51
N ALA A 185 11.25 -19.38 -7.82
CA ALA A 185 12.62 -19.36 -8.31
C ALA A 185 13.34 -18.03 -8.07
N GLN A 186 12.61 -16.90 -8.20
CA GLN A 186 13.14 -15.56 -7.93
C GLN A 186 13.37 -15.35 -6.44
N PHE A 187 12.46 -15.85 -5.58
CA PHE A 187 12.65 -15.84 -4.13
C PHE A 187 13.91 -16.62 -3.71
N GLU A 188 14.12 -17.81 -4.26
CA GLU A 188 15.32 -18.59 -3.95
C GLU A 188 16.61 -17.95 -4.50
N ALA A 189 16.55 -17.28 -5.65
CA ALA A 189 17.68 -16.51 -6.17
C ALA A 189 18.00 -15.32 -5.26
N LEU A 190 17.00 -14.53 -4.89
CA LEU A 190 17.16 -13.38 -3.99
C LEU A 190 17.66 -13.81 -2.60
N LYS A 191 17.13 -14.89 -2.07
CA LYS A 191 17.55 -15.45 -0.78
C LYS A 191 19.05 -15.81 -0.76
N LYS A 192 19.58 -16.36 -1.85
CA LYS A 192 21.01 -16.65 -1.99
C LYS A 192 21.88 -15.40 -2.01
N LEU A 193 21.35 -14.27 -2.47
CA LEU A 193 22.08 -12.98 -2.48
C LEU A 193 22.09 -12.32 -1.09
N ILE A 194 21.00 -12.46 -0.33
CA ILE A 194 20.83 -11.77 0.95
C ILE A 194 21.42 -12.58 2.13
N LEU A 195 21.29 -13.89 2.11
CA LEU A 195 21.78 -14.72 3.21
C LEU A 195 23.27 -14.99 3.03
N PRO A 196 24.10 -14.80 4.08
CA PRO A 196 25.51 -15.13 4.04
C PRO A 196 25.69 -16.62 3.72
N HIS A 197 26.61 -16.91 2.80
CA HIS A 197 26.92 -18.29 2.48
C HIS A 197 27.50 -19.00 3.73
N PRO A 198 27.15 -20.26 4.02
CA PRO A 198 27.71 -21.00 5.17
C PRO A 198 29.25 -21.01 5.20
N ALA A 199 29.90 -20.79 4.05
CA ALA A 199 31.37 -20.68 3.95
C ALA A 199 31.95 -19.39 4.53
N ASP A 200 31.16 -18.31 4.67
CA ASP A 200 31.63 -17.02 5.18
C ASP A 200 31.64 -16.95 6.72
N SER A 201 31.19 -17.99 7.40
CA SER A 201 31.19 -18.15 8.85
C SER A 201 32.48 -18.78 9.43
N THR A 202 33.58 -18.80 8.67
CA THR A 202 34.86 -19.25 9.21
C THR A 202 35.34 -18.24 10.27
N PRO A 203 35.56 -18.63 11.54
CA PRO A 203 36.03 -17.70 12.56
C PRO A 203 37.42 -17.18 12.13
N GLN A 204 37.57 -15.88 12.01
CA GLN A 204 38.91 -15.29 11.94
C GLN A 204 39.65 -15.65 13.21
N THR A 205 40.53 -16.63 13.11
CA THR A 205 41.49 -16.95 14.18
C THR A 205 42.35 -15.73 14.43
N SER A 206 42.11 -15.08 15.54
CA SER A 206 42.95 -13.99 16.06
C SER A 206 44.38 -14.50 16.19
N LYS A 207 45.31 -13.96 15.39
CA LYS A 207 46.74 -14.19 15.57
C LYS A 207 47.15 -13.67 16.97
N PRO A 208 47.88 -14.46 17.76
CA PRO A 208 48.37 -13.99 19.03
C PRO A 208 49.40 -12.87 18.80
N LYS A 209 49.21 -11.75 19.48
CA LYS A 209 50.21 -10.68 19.55
C LYS A 209 51.43 -11.23 20.30
N LYS A 210 52.59 -11.20 19.63
CA LYS A 210 53.89 -11.29 20.28
C LYS A 210 54.29 -9.94 20.85
#